data_9be67e0de992f62dacda625c462955d3
#
_entry.id   9be67e0de992f62dacda625c462955d3
#
_cell.length_a   1.000
_cell.length_b   1.000
_cell.length_c   1.000
_cell.angle_alpha   90.00
_cell.angle_beta   90.00
_cell.angle_gamma   90.00
#
_symmetry.space_group_name_H-M   'P 1'
#
loop_
_entity.id
_entity.type
_entity.pdbx_description
1 polymer ?
#
loop_
_entity_poly.entity_id
_entity_poly.type
_entity_poly.pdbx_seq_one_letter_code
_entity_poly.pdbx_strand_id
1 'polypeptide(L)'
;DMAIIARDADAYREEMTAALRRYGVPAFEDRRQPIDSQPLIAFVRAGMEAAQSFGTEPVLRYLKTGLTDFALEEISELENYMIEWNISGSRLLSAFTQHPEGYGNVFQEQDRQKLACLNGLRERATQPLVHLRDACQGVDGAQIAHAAYAFLEETNAAKHLRAFAQSLSSAGEEALALEQGRIWDLLMALLSQCAIALEGYPMPLSRFAQLFDAVLSSQEIGTIPQGLDEIPLGSADRMRASSPRIVFLSVSYTHL
;
A
#
# COMPACT_ATOMS: atom_id res chain seq x y z
N ASP A 1 -10.78 15.95 29.95
CA ASP A 1 -12.07 15.46 30.43
C ASP A 1 -13.29 15.93 29.60
N MET A 2 -13.12 16.14 28.32
CA MET A 2 -14.18 16.53 27.39
C MET A 2 -14.30 15.49 26.26
N ALA A 3 -15.50 15.34 25.67
CA ALA A 3 -15.72 14.47 24.51
C ALA A 3 -16.66 15.15 23.51
N ILE A 4 -16.45 14.91 22.22
CA ILE A 4 -17.36 15.34 21.17
C ILE A 4 -17.96 14.07 20.54
N ILE A 5 -19.26 13.96 20.60
CA ILE A 5 -20.00 12.81 20.08
C ILE A 5 -20.94 13.29 18.99
N ALA A 6 -20.84 12.73 17.81
CA ALA A 6 -21.77 12.96 16.73
C ALA A 6 -22.55 11.67 16.40
N ARG A 7 -23.77 11.80 15.85
CA ARG A 7 -24.52 10.64 15.36
C ARG A 7 -23.77 9.98 14.18
N ASP A 8 -23.25 10.81 13.30
CA ASP A 8 -22.41 10.43 12.16
C ASP A 8 -21.18 11.35 12.17
N ALA A 9 -20.13 10.90 12.86
CA ALA A 9 -18.89 11.67 12.95
C ALA A 9 -18.18 11.78 11.60
N ASP A 10 -18.39 10.80 10.71
CA ASP A 10 -17.77 10.76 9.39
C ASP A 10 -18.26 11.89 8.49
N ALA A 11 -19.56 12.22 8.58
CA ALA A 11 -20.17 13.28 7.78
C ALA A 11 -19.69 14.71 8.09
N TYR A 12 -19.21 14.96 9.32
CA TYR A 12 -18.78 16.29 9.79
C TYR A 12 -17.29 16.35 10.14
N ARG A 13 -16.57 15.33 9.79
CA ARG A 13 -15.18 15.10 10.23
C ARG A 13 -14.24 16.23 9.83
N GLU A 14 -14.22 16.56 8.53
CA GLU A 14 -13.28 17.54 8.00
C GLU A 14 -13.48 18.91 8.62
N GLU A 15 -14.74 19.34 8.73
CA GLU A 15 -15.09 20.63 9.32
C GLU A 15 -14.78 20.70 10.81
N MET A 16 -15.08 19.63 11.56
CA MET A 16 -14.78 19.56 13.01
C MET A 16 -13.27 19.55 13.26
N THR A 17 -12.52 18.72 12.53
CA THR A 17 -11.07 18.64 12.66
C THR A 17 -10.39 19.96 12.28
N ALA A 18 -10.84 20.58 11.18
CA ALA A 18 -10.36 21.90 10.78
C ALA A 18 -10.66 22.99 11.81
N ALA A 19 -11.86 22.97 12.38
CA ALA A 19 -12.24 23.91 13.44
C ALA A 19 -11.40 23.72 14.71
N LEU A 20 -11.23 22.48 15.18
CA LEU A 20 -10.42 22.17 16.38
C LEU A 20 -8.95 22.57 16.18
N ARG A 21 -8.36 22.26 15.03
CA ARG A 21 -7.00 22.70 14.65
C ARG A 21 -6.88 24.23 14.64
N ARG A 22 -7.86 24.95 14.07
CA ARG A 22 -7.87 26.42 14.01
C ARG A 22 -7.83 27.06 15.40
N TYR A 23 -8.47 26.43 16.38
CA TYR A 23 -8.50 26.92 17.76
C TYR A 23 -7.41 26.30 18.65
N GLY A 24 -6.49 25.51 18.06
CA GLY A 24 -5.39 24.87 18.82
C GLY A 24 -5.86 23.83 19.82
N VAL A 25 -7.03 23.23 19.60
CA VAL A 25 -7.61 22.21 20.47
C VAL A 25 -7.15 20.83 20.00
N PRO A 26 -6.33 20.11 20.79
CA PRO A 26 -5.91 18.76 20.45
C PRO A 26 -7.10 17.81 20.51
N ALA A 27 -7.35 17.08 19.44
CA ALA A 27 -8.45 16.13 19.33
C ALA A 27 -7.95 14.78 18.86
N PHE A 28 -8.42 13.74 19.52
CA PHE A 28 -8.27 12.37 19.09
C PHE A 28 -9.50 11.94 18.29
N GLU A 29 -9.27 11.53 17.10
CA GLU A 29 -10.30 10.97 16.23
C GLU A 29 -10.15 9.45 16.18
N ASP A 30 -11.19 8.71 16.62
CA ASP A 30 -11.27 7.26 16.42
C ASP A 30 -11.55 6.99 14.94
N ARG A 31 -10.49 7.04 14.15
CA ARG A 31 -10.54 6.84 12.70
C ARG A 31 -10.23 5.39 12.38
N ARG A 32 -11.20 4.67 11.87
CA ARG A 32 -10.97 3.39 11.22
C ARG A 32 -10.75 3.62 9.74
N GLN A 33 -9.52 3.50 9.31
CA GLN A 33 -9.21 3.53 7.89
C GLN A 33 -9.24 2.12 7.33
N PRO A 34 -9.89 1.91 6.16
CA PRO A 34 -9.73 0.65 5.47
C PRO A 34 -8.26 0.45 5.15
N ILE A 35 -7.75 -0.71 5.48
CA ILE A 35 -6.34 -1.07 5.26
C ILE A 35 -5.97 -1.05 3.77
N ASP A 36 -6.96 -1.15 2.90
CA ASP A 36 -6.83 -1.23 1.45
C ASP A 36 -6.11 -0.04 0.81
N SER A 37 -6.23 1.15 1.44
CA SER A 37 -5.60 2.38 0.95
C SER A 37 -4.13 2.54 1.36
N GLN A 38 -3.62 1.63 2.17
CA GLN A 38 -2.27 1.74 2.71
C GLN A 38 -1.20 1.35 1.68
N PRO A 39 -0.11 2.14 1.53
CA PRO A 39 0.92 1.89 0.51
C PRO A 39 1.50 0.48 0.55
N LEU A 40 1.75 -0.08 1.74
CA LEU A 40 2.29 -1.43 1.88
C LEU A 40 1.32 -2.50 1.37
N ILE A 41 0.03 -2.33 1.63
CA ILE A 41 -1.00 -3.27 1.16
C ILE A 41 -1.17 -3.18 -0.35
N ALA A 42 -1.21 -1.95 -0.87
CA ALA A 42 -1.24 -1.72 -2.32
C ALA A 42 -0.01 -2.33 -3.02
N PHE A 43 1.17 -2.24 -2.40
CA PHE A 43 2.41 -2.84 -2.89
C PHE A 43 2.32 -4.36 -2.99
N VAL A 44 1.90 -5.04 -1.92
CA VAL A 44 1.78 -6.51 -1.90
C VAL A 44 0.77 -7.00 -2.93
N ARG A 45 -0.41 -6.37 -2.99
CA ARG A 45 -1.46 -6.70 -3.96
C ARG A 45 -0.98 -6.52 -5.40
N ALA A 46 -0.40 -5.36 -5.70
CA ALA A 46 0.12 -5.06 -7.03
C ALA A 46 1.27 -6.00 -7.41
N GLY A 47 2.16 -6.34 -6.46
CA GLY A 47 3.22 -7.32 -6.65
C GLY A 47 2.71 -8.71 -6.99
N MET A 48 1.71 -9.22 -6.24
CA MET A 48 1.08 -10.51 -6.54
C MET A 48 0.37 -10.51 -7.90
N GLU A 49 -0.35 -9.45 -8.25
CA GLU A 49 -1.03 -9.32 -9.54
C GLU A 49 -0.03 -9.20 -10.69
N ALA A 50 1.02 -8.40 -10.51
CA ALA A 50 2.09 -8.24 -11.47
C ALA A 50 2.87 -9.54 -11.72
N ALA A 51 3.15 -10.32 -10.69
CA ALA A 51 3.81 -11.61 -10.78
C ALA A 51 2.98 -12.66 -11.56
N GLN A 52 1.66 -12.55 -11.56
CA GLN A 52 0.77 -13.44 -12.29
C GLN A 52 0.67 -13.08 -13.78
N SER A 53 0.57 -11.80 -14.09
CA SER A 53 0.21 -11.32 -15.44
C SER A 53 1.37 -10.68 -16.19
N PHE A 54 2.33 -10.09 -15.51
CA PHE A 54 3.33 -9.16 -16.07
C PHE A 54 2.68 -8.07 -16.94
N GLY A 55 1.43 -7.73 -16.62
CA GLY A 55 0.69 -6.68 -17.29
C GLY A 55 1.30 -5.30 -17.02
N THR A 56 1.20 -4.40 -17.99
CA THR A 56 1.74 -3.04 -17.89
C THR A 56 1.20 -2.34 -16.64
N GLU A 57 -0.11 -2.32 -16.46
CA GLU A 57 -0.75 -1.62 -15.35
C GLU A 57 -0.40 -2.20 -13.96
N PRO A 58 -0.48 -3.52 -13.69
CA PRO A 58 -0.06 -4.09 -12.42
C PRO A 58 1.41 -3.82 -12.08
N VAL A 59 2.32 -3.94 -13.07
CA VAL A 59 3.74 -3.67 -12.86
C VAL A 59 3.98 -2.20 -12.53
N LEU A 60 3.36 -1.27 -13.25
CA LEU A 60 3.48 0.15 -12.96
C LEU A 60 2.85 0.52 -11.62
N ARG A 61 1.73 -0.09 -11.26
CA ARG A 61 1.10 0.10 -9.95
C ARG A 61 2.03 -0.33 -8.82
N TYR A 62 2.67 -1.49 -8.96
CA TYR A 62 3.69 -1.99 -8.03
C TYR A 62 4.85 -1.00 -7.89
N LEU A 63 5.43 -0.52 -9.00
CA LEU A 63 6.55 0.40 -8.98
C LEU A 63 6.19 1.79 -8.38
N LYS A 64 4.98 2.29 -8.66
CA LYS A 64 4.50 3.62 -8.22
C LYS A 64 4.06 3.70 -6.75
N THR A 65 4.15 2.61 -5.99
CA THR A 65 3.83 2.63 -4.55
C THR A 65 4.83 3.39 -3.70
N GLY A 66 6.02 3.69 -4.23
CA GLY A 66 7.12 4.30 -3.48
C GLY A 66 7.86 3.33 -2.54
N LEU A 67 7.56 2.03 -2.61
CA LEU A 67 8.19 0.99 -1.79
C LEU A 67 9.21 0.14 -2.58
N THR A 68 9.80 0.73 -3.61
CA THR A 68 10.83 0.13 -4.47
C THR A 68 12.04 1.06 -4.56
N ASP A 69 13.21 0.51 -4.93
CA ASP A 69 14.44 1.28 -5.18
C ASP A 69 14.41 2.01 -6.56
N PHE A 70 13.23 2.47 -7.01
CA PHE A 70 13.08 3.20 -8.28
C PHE A 70 12.85 4.69 -8.03
N ALA A 71 13.58 5.53 -8.77
CA ALA A 71 13.26 6.94 -8.87
C ALA A 71 12.03 7.16 -9.77
N LEU A 72 11.30 8.25 -9.55
CA LEU A 72 10.10 8.56 -10.34
C LEU A 72 10.40 8.73 -11.82
N GLU A 73 11.57 9.28 -12.14
CA GLU A 73 12.08 9.46 -13.49
C GLU A 73 12.32 8.11 -14.17
N GLU A 74 12.93 7.14 -13.47
CA GLU A 74 13.16 5.78 -13.98
C GLU A 74 11.84 5.06 -14.28
N ILE A 75 10.86 5.21 -13.39
CA ILE A 75 9.50 4.65 -13.59
C ILE A 75 8.85 5.28 -14.83
N SER A 76 8.97 6.61 -14.99
CA SER A 76 8.39 7.32 -16.11
C SER A 76 9.03 6.93 -17.45
N GLU A 77 10.34 6.74 -17.49
CA GLU A 77 11.05 6.26 -18.68
C GLU A 77 10.61 4.85 -19.08
N LEU A 78 10.51 3.94 -18.10
CA LEU A 78 10.06 2.58 -18.32
C LEU A 78 8.59 2.56 -18.79
N GLU A 79 7.71 3.34 -18.14
CA GLU A 79 6.30 3.48 -18.49
C GLU A 79 6.12 3.98 -19.92
N ASN A 80 6.81 5.08 -20.30
CA ASN A 80 6.74 5.63 -21.65
C ASN A 80 7.13 4.61 -22.70
N TYR A 81 8.22 3.87 -22.48
CA TYR A 81 8.66 2.82 -23.38
C TYR A 81 7.65 1.68 -23.49
N MET A 82 7.11 1.23 -22.34
CA MET A 82 6.11 0.15 -22.31
C MET A 82 4.82 0.54 -23.03
N ILE A 83 4.38 1.79 -22.89
CA ILE A 83 3.18 2.31 -23.57
C ILE A 83 3.44 2.45 -25.07
N GLU A 84 4.53 3.11 -25.48
CA GLU A 84 4.87 3.33 -26.88
C GLU A 84 4.91 2.03 -27.69
N TRP A 85 5.51 0.98 -27.11
CA TRP A 85 5.68 -0.29 -27.78
C TRP A 85 4.66 -1.35 -27.38
N ASN A 86 3.63 -0.97 -26.63
CA ASN A 86 2.58 -1.87 -26.11
C ASN A 86 3.18 -3.14 -25.48
N ILE A 87 4.15 -2.95 -24.57
CA ILE A 87 4.88 -4.05 -23.90
C ILE A 87 4.05 -4.51 -22.70
N SER A 88 3.62 -5.78 -22.73
CA SER A 88 2.84 -6.39 -21.64
C SER A 88 3.04 -7.90 -21.63
N GLY A 89 2.79 -8.55 -20.50
CA GLY A 89 2.88 -9.99 -20.36
C GLY A 89 4.29 -10.53 -20.61
N SER A 90 4.39 -11.61 -21.36
CA SER A 90 5.67 -12.27 -21.68
C SER A 90 6.67 -11.36 -22.42
N ARG A 91 6.21 -10.33 -23.11
CA ARG A 91 7.09 -9.36 -23.78
C ARG A 91 7.92 -8.55 -22.78
N LEU A 92 7.40 -8.32 -21.57
CA LEU A 92 8.13 -7.63 -20.52
C LEU A 92 9.29 -8.48 -19.96
N LEU A 93 9.21 -9.79 -20.08
CA LEU A 93 10.26 -10.71 -19.64
C LEU A 93 11.40 -10.86 -20.65
N SER A 94 11.21 -10.37 -21.87
CA SER A 94 12.22 -10.38 -22.94
C SER A 94 12.92 -9.03 -23.02
N ALA A 95 14.18 -9.04 -23.52
CA ALA A 95 14.91 -7.79 -23.73
C ALA A 95 14.17 -6.85 -24.71
N PHE A 96 14.15 -5.60 -24.39
CA PHE A 96 13.65 -4.54 -25.26
C PHE A 96 14.59 -4.36 -26.45
N THR A 97 14.02 -4.28 -27.64
CA THR A 97 14.78 -4.18 -28.90
C THR A 97 14.31 -3.01 -29.79
N GLN A 98 13.20 -2.38 -29.42
CA GLN A 98 12.62 -1.28 -30.19
C GLN A 98 13.35 0.03 -29.89
N HIS A 99 13.25 0.99 -30.82
CA HIS A 99 13.93 2.27 -30.68
C HIS A 99 13.39 3.08 -29.48
N PRO A 100 14.22 3.61 -28.57
CA PRO A 100 13.75 4.31 -27.36
C PRO A 100 12.99 5.62 -27.64
N GLU A 101 13.18 6.22 -28.81
CA GLU A 101 12.50 7.46 -29.25
C GLU A 101 11.29 7.18 -30.18
N GLY A 102 10.79 5.95 -30.22
CA GLY A 102 9.61 5.59 -30.98
C GLY A 102 9.88 5.12 -32.41
N TYR A 103 8.80 4.92 -33.16
CA TYR A 103 8.82 4.32 -34.49
C TYR A 103 9.46 5.22 -35.55
N GLY A 104 10.17 4.61 -36.49
CA GLY A 104 10.72 5.30 -37.67
C GLY A 104 12.10 5.95 -37.47
N ASN A 105 12.66 5.90 -36.28
CA ASN A 105 13.97 6.44 -35.96
C ASN A 105 15.09 5.45 -36.29
N VAL A 106 16.26 5.95 -36.64
CA VAL A 106 17.47 5.15 -36.92
C VAL A 106 18.35 5.15 -35.68
N PHE A 107 18.74 3.95 -35.22
CA PHE A 107 19.57 3.80 -34.02
C PHE A 107 20.91 4.50 -34.18
N GLN A 108 21.20 5.37 -33.21
CA GLN A 108 22.50 5.98 -32.94
C GLN A 108 23.13 5.32 -31.70
N GLU A 109 24.36 5.66 -31.39
CA GLU A 109 25.05 5.11 -30.22
C GLU A 109 24.38 5.50 -28.90
N GLN A 110 23.86 6.74 -28.81
CA GLN A 110 23.14 7.21 -27.64
C GLN A 110 21.83 6.42 -27.43
N ASP A 111 21.13 6.05 -28.50
CA ASP A 111 19.91 5.26 -28.42
C ASP A 111 20.17 3.83 -27.91
N ARG A 112 21.30 3.24 -28.30
CA ARG A 112 21.72 1.93 -27.79
C ARG A 112 22.02 1.98 -26.29
N GLN A 113 22.68 3.04 -25.83
CA GLN A 113 22.95 3.25 -24.41
C GLN A 113 21.64 3.46 -23.63
N LYS A 114 20.71 4.27 -24.15
CA LYS A 114 19.37 4.46 -23.55
C LYS A 114 18.59 3.14 -23.50
N LEU A 115 18.62 2.36 -24.57
CA LEU A 115 17.97 1.06 -24.63
C LEU A 115 18.59 0.06 -23.63
N ALA A 116 19.91 0.09 -23.46
CA ALA A 116 20.58 -0.72 -22.44
C ALA A 116 20.16 -0.33 -21.02
N CYS A 117 20.04 0.98 -20.74
CA CYS A 117 19.53 1.49 -19.48
C CYS A 117 18.09 1.00 -19.23
N LEU A 118 17.19 1.16 -20.21
CA LEU A 118 15.81 0.67 -20.15
C LEU A 118 15.71 -0.83 -19.89
N ASN A 119 16.59 -1.63 -20.48
CA ASN A 119 16.68 -3.06 -20.19
C ASN A 119 17.14 -3.34 -18.76
N GLY A 120 18.07 -2.56 -18.22
CA GLY A 120 18.45 -2.64 -16.81
C GLY A 120 17.30 -2.30 -15.87
N LEU A 121 16.50 -1.27 -16.18
CA LEU A 121 15.29 -0.93 -15.44
C LEU A 121 14.25 -2.06 -15.50
N ARG A 122 14.03 -2.61 -16.69
CA ARG A 122 13.14 -3.75 -16.91
C ARG A 122 13.54 -4.95 -16.04
N GLU A 123 14.81 -5.31 -16.03
CA GLU A 123 15.31 -6.44 -15.23
C GLU A 123 15.11 -6.20 -13.74
N ARG A 124 15.50 -5.04 -13.23
CA ARG A 124 15.29 -4.65 -11.83
C ARG A 124 13.80 -4.70 -11.45
N ALA A 125 12.91 -4.26 -12.33
CA ALA A 125 11.47 -4.25 -12.08
C ALA A 125 10.86 -5.65 -12.09
N THR A 126 11.33 -6.54 -12.97
CA THR A 126 10.69 -7.84 -13.22
C THR A 126 11.31 -8.97 -12.39
N GLN A 127 12.57 -8.89 -12.01
CA GLN A 127 13.28 -9.98 -11.32
C GLN A 127 12.58 -10.40 -10.02
N PRO A 128 12.20 -9.50 -9.09
CA PRO A 128 11.48 -9.90 -7.87
C PRO A 128 10.12 -10.54 -8.16
N LEU A 129 9.43 -10.08 -9.23
CA LEU A 129 8.15 -10.63 -9.65
C LEU A 129 8.29 -12.04 -10.25
N VAL A 130 9.38 -12.29 -10.99
CA VAL A 130 9.72 -13.62 -11.53
C VAL A 130 10.01 -14.58 -10.37
N HIS A 131 10.81 -14.16 -9.40
CA HIS A 131 11.11 -14.99 -8.22
C HIS A 131 9.85 -15.32 -7.43
N LEU A 132 8.97 -14.33 -7.20
CA LEU A 132 7.68 -14.55 -6.54
C LEU A 132 6.81 -15.54 -7.33
N ARG A 133 6.66 -15.36 -8.64
CA ARG A 133 5.90 -16.27 -9.50
C ARG A 133 6.42 -17.70 -9.42
N ASP A 134 7.73 -17.86 -9.57
CA ASP A 134 8.36 -19.17 -9.68
C ASP A 134 8.33 -19.93 -8.32
N ALA A 135 8.49 -19.20 -7.21
CA ALA A 135 8.34 -19.74 -5.87
C ALA A 135 6.90 -20.17 -5.53
N CYS A 136 5.90 -19.66 -6.25
CA CYS A 136 4.49 -20.00 -6.05
C CYS A 136 3.98 -21.12 -6.96
N GLN A 137 4.84 -21.79 -7.75
CA GLN A 137 4.42 -22.83 -8.68
C GLN A 137 4.30 -24.20 -8.00
N GLY A 138 3.10 -24.78 -8.01
CA GLY A 138 2.88 -26.16 -7.54
C GLY A 138 3.07 -26.37 -6.04
N VAL A 139 2.97 -25.30 -5.26
CA VAL A 139 3.19 -25.29 -3.82
C VAL A 139 1.90 -25.08 -3.03
N ASP A 140 1.94 -25.23 -1.71
CA ASP A 140 0.82 -24.95 -0.83
C ASP A 140 0.74 -23.47 -0.41
N GLY A 141 -0.34 -23.10 0.25
CA GLY A 141 -0.55 -21.73 0.68
C GLY A 141 0.46 -21.23 1.71
N ALA A 142 1.05 -22.11 2.51
CA ALA A 142 2.12 -21.75 3.45
C ALA A 142 3.38 -21.31 2.70
N GLN A 143 3.76 -22.04 1.68
CA GLN A 143 4.92 -21.72 0.84
C GLN A 143 4.69 -20.42 0.04
N ILE A 144 3.44 -20.16 -0.41
CA ILE A 144 3.10 -18.87 -1.05
C ILE A 144 3.21 -17.70 -0.06
N ALA A 145 2.78 -17.88 1.20
CA ALA A 145 2.94 -16.84 2.23
C ALA A 145 4.44 -16.54 2.50
N HIS A 146 5.29 -17.57 2.54
CA HIS A 146 6.73 -17.40 2.65
C HIS A 146 7.34 -16.71 1.41
N ALA A 147 6.88 -17.05 0.21
CA ALA A 147 7.31 -16.39 -1.02
C ALA A 147 6.92 -14.91 -1.04
N ALA A 148 5.73 -14.55 -0.54
CA ALA A 148 5.30 -13.16 -0.39
C ALA A 148 6.18 -12.40 0.62
N TYR A 149 6.58 -13.04 1.72
CA TYR A 149 7.54 -12.44 2.66
C TYR A 149 8.93 -12.25 2.02
N ALA A 150 9.44 -13.26 1.32
CA ALA A 150 10.72 -13.16 0.61
C ALA A 150 10.72 -12.04 -0.46
N PHE A 151 9.59 -11.83 -1.14
CA PHE A 151 9.40 -10.70 -2.05
C PHE A 151 9.52 -9.34 -1.35
N LEU A 152 8.96 -9.19 -0.13
CA LEU A 152 9.11 -7.98 0.67
C LEU A 152 10.57 -7.74 1.10
N GLU A 153 11.31 -8.80 1.40
CA GLU A 153 12.74 -8.70 1.73
C GLU A 153 13.59 -8.34 0.51
N GLU A 154 13.39 -9.01 -0.62
CA GLU A 154 14.14 -8.77 -1.87
C GLU A 154 13.95 -7.33 -2.37
N THR A 155 12.72 -6.80 -2.26
CA THR A 155 12.39 -5.42 -2.67
C THR A 155 12.76 -4.36 -1.64
N ASN A 156 13.33 -4.74 -0.49
CA ASN A 156 13.63 -3.83 0.62
C ASN A 156 12.41 -3.04 1.12
N ALA A 157 11.19 -3.59 1.01
CA ALA A 157 9.95 -2.89 1.33
C ALA A 157 9.94 -2.31 2.76
N ALA A 158 10.49 -3.02 3.75
CA ALA A 158 10.63 -2.54 5.13
C ALA A 158 11.50 -1.29 5.26
N LYS A 159 12.58 -1.18 4.47
CA LYS A 159 13.46 -0.01 4.44
C LYS A 159 12.73 1.21 3.86
N HIS A 160 12.03 1.02 2.74
CA HIS A 160 11.25 2.08 2.10
C HIS A 160 10.10 2.55 2.96
N LEU A 161 9.39 1.63 3.61
CA LEU A 161 8.30 1.95 4.54
C LEU A 161 8.80 2.78 5.74
N ARG A 162 9.97 2.45 6.30
CA ARG A 162 10.59 3.24 7.37
C ARG A 162 11.00 4.64 6.88
N ALA A 163 11.56 4.75 5.68
CA ALA A 163 11.90 6.05 5.09
C ALA A 163 10.65 6.89 4.87
N PHE A 164 9.55 6.28 4.42
CA PHE A 164 8.26 6.93 4.29
C PHE A 164 7.72 7.41 5.65
N ALA A 165 7.74 6.55 6.68
CA ALA A 165 7.34 6.93 8.03
C ALA A 165 8.19 8.10 8.59
N GLN A 166 9.51 8.10 8.34
CA GLN A 166 10.38 9.21 8.73
C GLN A 166 10.03 10.52 8.01
N SER A 167 9.66 10.46 6.73
CA SER A 167 9.21 11.64 6.00
C SER A 167 7.91 12.23 6.57
N LEU A 168 6.97 11.38 6.96
CA LEU A 168 5.73 11.78 7.64
C LEU A 168 6.02 12.43 9.00
N SER A 169 6.88 11.83 9.82
CA SER A 169 7.30 12.40 11.11
C SER A 169 7.99 13.76 10.92
N SER A 170 8.86 13.90 9.92
CA SER A 170 9.51 15.18 9.59
C SER A 170 8.54 16.26 9.11
N ALA A 171 7.39 15.86 8.54
CA ALA A 171 6.29 16.74 8.15
C ALA A 171 5.34 17.08 9.31
N GLY A 172 5.57 16.52 10.52
CA GLY A 172 4.72 16.70 11.69
C GLY A 172 3.52 15.77 11.77
N GLU A 173 3.46 14.77 10.88
CA GLU A 173 2.36 13.77 10.81
C GLU A 173 2.72 12.50 11.60
N GLU A 174 3.00 12.66 12.90
CA GLU A 174 3.50 11.61 13.79
C GLU A 174 2.54 10.41 13.88
N ALA A 175 1.23 10.68 13.90
CA ALA A 175 0.19 9.64 13.93
C ALA A 175 0.28 8.72 12.72
N LEU A 176 0.41 9.30 11.53
CA LEU A 176 0.53 8.55 10.28
C LEU A 176 1.86 7.80 10.20
N ALA A 177 2.93 8.37 10.75
CA ALA A 177 4.24 7.72 10.82
C ALA A 177 4.18 6.44 11.68
N LEU A 178 3.57 6.51 12.86
CA LEU A 178 3.39 5.36 13.75
C LEU A 178 2.45 4.30 13.16
N GLU A 179 1.45 4.72 12.40
CA GLU A 179 0.52 3.82 11.70
C GLU A 179 1.26 2.89 10.73
N GLN A 180 2.32 3.36 10.05
CA GLN A 180 3.09 2.53 9.10
C GLN A 180 3.72 1.30 9.79
N GLY A 181 4.21 1.44 11.01
CA GLY A 181 4.73 0.31 11.80
C GLY A 181 3.64 -0.73 12.11
N ARG A 182 2.44 -0.27 12.48
CA ARG A 182 1.31 -1.16 12.78
C ARG A 182 0.82 -1.91 11.55
N ILE A 183 0.84 -1.25 10.37
CA ILE A 183 0.48 -1.90 9.10
C ILE A 183 1.48 -3.00 8.78
N TRP A 184 2.77 -2.76 9.01
CA TRP A 184 3.79 -3.79 8.86
C TRP A 184 3.54 -4.99 9.77
N ASP A 185 3.34 -4.75 11.07
CA ASP A 185 3.09 -5.82 12.05
C ASP A 185 1.83 -6.63 11.72
N LEU A 186 0.77 -5.94 11.28
CA LEU A 186 -0.46 -6.58 10.83
C LEU A 186 -0.23 -7.45 9.59
N LEU A 187 0.48 -6.96 8.59
CA LEU A 187 0.81 -7.74 7.40
C LEU A 187 1.60 -8.99 7.77
N MET A 188 2.61 -8.87 8.65
CA MET A 188 3.41 -10.01 9.13
C MET A 188 2.54 -11.03 9.88
N ALA A 189 1.64 -10.58 10.73
CA ALA A 189 0.69 -11.44 11.44
C ALA A 189 -0.25 -12.18 10.47
N LEU A 190 -0.76 -11.48 9.45
CA LEU A 190 -1.64 -12.08 8.42
C LEU A 190 -0.91 -13.11 7.57
N LEU A 191 0.30 -12.83 7.11
CA LEU A 191 1.11 -13.80 6.36
C LEU A 191 1.43 -15.03 7.22
N SER A 192 1.74 -14.85 8.50
CA SER A 192 1.97 -15.95 9.44
C SER A 192 0.70 -16.79 9.66
N GLN A 193 -0.47 -16.16 9.79
CA GLN A 193 -1.75 -16.85 9.89
C GLN A 193 -2.07 -17.62 8.61
N CYS A 194 -1.85 -17.03 7.44
CA CYS A 194 -2.00 -17.72 6.16
C CYS A 194 -1.06 -18.93 6.05
N ALA A 195 0.19 -18.80 6.48
CA ALA A 195 1.14 -19.91 6.48
C ALA A 195 0.66 -21.09 7.33
N ILE A 196 0.11 -20.83 8.52
CA ILE A 196 -0.41 -21.88 9.41
C ILE A 196 -1.71 -22.47 8.85
N ALA A 197 -2.65 -21.62 8.43
CA ALA A 197 -4.00 -22.08 8.03
C ALA A 197 -4.02 -22.79 6.68
N LEU A 198 -3.07 -22.48 5.79
CA LEU A 198 -3.03 -23.00 4.41
C LEU A 198 -1.90 -24.02 4.19
N GLU A 199 -1.26 -24.50 5.26
CA GLU A 199 -0.27 -25.58 5.21
C GLU A 199 -0.89 -26.86 4.67
N GLY A 200 -0.23 -27.48 3.69
CA GLY A 200 -0.71 -28.70 3.04
C GLY A 200 -1.87 -28.52 2.07
N TYR A 201 -2.29 -27.28 1.76
CA TYR A 201 -3.34 -27.00 0.78
C TYR A 201 -2.72 -26.39 -0.51
N PRO A 202 -2.41 -27.20 -1.54
CA PRO A 202 -1.88 -26.71 -2.82
C PRO A 202 -2.87 -25.75 -3.48
N MET A 203 -2.36 -24.60 -3.93
CA MET A 203 -3.18 -23.61 -4.63
C MET A 203 -2.34 -22.72 -5.55
N PRO A 204 -2.92 -22.12 -6.59
CA PRO A 204 -2.24 -21.10 -7.38
C PRO A 204 -2.16 -19.76 -6.63
N LEU A 205 -1.17 -18.94 -6.97
CA LEU A 205 -0.99 -17.59 -6.42
C LEU A 205 -2.28 -16.73 -6.52
N SER A 206 -3.05 -16.89 -7.61
CA SER A 206 -4.32 -16.18 -7.81
C SER A 206 -5.35 -16.51 -6.73
N ARG A 207 -5.42 -17.76 -6.31
CA ARG A 207 -6.34 -18.18 -5.24
C ARG A 207 -5.88 -17.68 -3.89
N PHE A 208 -4.57 -17.76 -3.63
CA PHE A 208 -3.99 -17.20 -2.40
C PHE A 208 -4.27 -15.68 -2.31
N ALA A 209 -4.04 -14.92 -3.38
CA ALA A 209 -4.32 -13.49 -3.42
C ALA A 209 -5.79 -13.16 -3.10
N GLN A 210 -6.76 -13.92 -3.64
CA GLN A 210 -8.18 -13.75 -3.32
C GLN A 210 -8.48 -13.99 -1.84
N LEU A 211 -7.92 -15.05 -1.25
CA LEU A 211 -8.10 -15.36 0.18
C LEU A 211 -7.46 -14.29 1.06
N PHE A 212 -6.26 -13.86 0.69
CA PHE A 212 -5.53 -12.81 1.37
C PHE A 212 -6.30 -11.48 1.35
N ASP A 213 -6.86 -11.09 0.20
CA ASP A 213 -7.71 -9.91 0.05
C ASP A 213 -8.99 -10.00 0.90
N ALA A 214 -9.63 -11.16 0.96
CA ALA A 214 -10.82 -11.35 1.79
C ALA A 214 -10.50 -11.17 3.29
N VAL A 215 -9.35 -11.66 3.74
CA VAL A 215 -8.90 -11.47 5.12
C VAL A 215 -8.52 -10.01 5.39
N LEU A 216 -7.78 -9.37 4.47
CA LEU A 216 -7.42 -7.96 4.57
C LEU A 216 -8.65 -7.05 4.67
N SER A 217 -9.66 -7.28 3.84
CA SER A 217 -10.89 -6.47 3.83
C SER A 217 -11.69 -6.58 5.13
N SER A 218 -11.45 -7.62 5.95
CA SER A 218 -12.04 -7.76 7.28
C SER A 218 -11.26 -7.03 8.37
N GLN A 219 -10.06 -6.52 8.06
CA GLN A 219 -9.21 -5.83 9.02
C GLN A 219 -9.46 -4.33 9.00
N GLU A 220 -9.56 -3.74 10.17
CA GLU A 220 -9.68 -2.31 10.38
C GLU A 220 -8.51 -1.83 11.27
N ILE A 221 -7.85 -0.77 10.88
CA ILE A 221 -6.83 -0.14 11.72
C ILE A 221 -7.52 0.95 12.53
N GLY A 222 -7.60 0.74 13.84
CA GLY A 222 -8.02 1.78 14.79
C GLY A 222 -6.86 2.71 15.12
N THR A 223 -7.11 4.01 15.15
CA THR A 223 -6.19 5.00 15.72
C THR A 223 -6.16 4.87 17.23
N ILE A 224 -4.99 5.06 17.85
CA ILE A 224 -4.85 5.09 19.32
C ILE A 224 -4.57 6.54 19.74
N PRO A 225 -5.22 7.05 20.82
CA PRO A 225 -4.91 8.37 21.36
C PRO A 225 -3.41 8.50 21.67
N GLN A 226 -2.80 9.60 21.21
CA GLN A 226 -1.38 9.86 21.43
C GLN A 226 -1.12 10.68 22.69
N GLY A 227 -2.12 11.43 23.16
CA GLY A 227 -2.04 12.30 24.31
C GLY A 227 -3.13 12.06 25.33
N LEU A 228 -2.81 12.33 26.61
CA LEU A 228 -3.79 12.31 27.70
C LEU A 228 -4.73 13.53 27.65
N ASP A 229 -4.36 14.58 26.90
CA ASP A 229 -5.07 15.85 26.82
C ASP A 229 -5.84 16.04 25.50
N GLU A 230 -6.03 14.99 24.71
CA GLU A 230 -6.80 15.03 23.47
C GLU A 230 -8.29 14.88 23.75
N ILE A 231 -9.12 15.68 23.05
CA ILE A 231 -10.58 15.55 23.11
C ILE A 231 -10.99 14.42 22.16
N PRO A 232 -11.56 13.33 22.66
CA PRO A 232 -12.05 12.26 21.78
C PRO A 232 -13.25 12.76 20.96
N LEU A 233 -13.14 12.58 19.63
CA LEU A 233 -14.18 12.84 18.64
C LEU A 233 -14.60 11.51 18.01
N GLY A 234 -15.88 11.16 18.11
CA GLY A 234 -16.35 9.89 17.55
C GLY A 234 -17.86 9.80 17.38
N SER A 235 -18.29 8.70 16.73
CA SER A 235 -19.71 8.40 16.55
C SER A 235 -20.31 7.79 17.82
N ALA A 236 -21.58 8.09 18.08
CA ALA A 236 -22.29 7.68 19.30
C ALA A 236 -22.38 6.15 19.50
N ASP A 237 -22.37 5.38 18.42
CA ASP A 237 -22.42 3.93 18.42
C ASP A 237 -21.07 3.25 18.74
N ARG A 238 -19.96 3.99 18.61
CA ARG A 238 -18.60 3.45 18.71
C ARG A 238 -17.79 3.98 19.88
N MET A 239 -18.16 5.15 20.38
CA MET A 239 -17.36 5.86 21.37
C MET A 239 -17.45 5.20 22.75
N ARG A 240 -16.34 4.67 23.24
CA ARG A 240 -16.17 4.26 24.65
C ARG A 240 -15.48 5.39 25.41
N ALA A 241 -16.24 6.41 25.77
CA ALA A 241 -15.72 7.47 26.61
C ALA A 241 -15.73 7.04 28.08
N SER A 242 -14.56 7.01 28.72
CA SER A 242 -14.43 6.78 30.16
C SER A 242 -14.82 8.06 30.92
N SER A 243 -16.10 8.22 31.20
CA SER A 243 -16.66 9.27 32.10
C SER A 243 -16.16 10.70 31.82
N PRO A 244 -16.36 11.28 30.63
CA PRO A 244 -15.98 12.67 30.38
C PRO A 244 -16.82 13.62 31.24
N ARG A 245 -16.21 14.70 31.75
CA ARG A 245 -16.89 15.74 32.56
C ARG A 245 -17.81 16.62 31.71
N ILE A 246 -17.48 16.80 30.43
CA ILE A 246 -18.24 17.60 29.47
C ILE A 246 -18.38 16.80 28.17
N VAL A 247 -19.60 16.71 27.67
CA VAL A 247 -19.89 16.06 26.38
C VAL A 247 -20.57 17.07 25.48
N PHE A 248 -20.01 17.26 24.28
CA PHE A 248 -20.64 17.98 23.18
C PHE A 248 -21.34 16.97 22.28
N LEU A 249 -22.65 17.03 22.21
CA LEU A 249 -23.46 16.13 21.38
C LEU A 249 -23.91 16.88 20.11
N SER A 250 -23.41 16.46 18.95
CA SER A 250 -23.85 16.96 17.67
C SER A 250 -24.87 16.00 17.06
N VAL A 251 -26.13 16.45 16.93
CA VAL A 251 -27.23 15.66 16.36
C VAL A 251 -27.87 16.47 15.24
N SER A 252 -27.88 15.94 14.01
CA SER A 252 -28.63 16.53 12.91
C SER A 252 -30.04 15.96 12.90
N TYR A 253 -31.02 16.80 13.07
CA TYR A 253 -32.46 16.48 12.94
C TYR A 253 -32.92 16.80 11.50
N THR A 254 -32.34 16.18 10.49
CA THR A 254 -32.88 16.29 9.13
C THR A 254 -33.60 15.00 8.75
N HIS A 255 -34.76 14.78 9.39
CA HIS A 255 -35.83 13.94 8.86
C HIS A 255 -37.14 14.61 9.21
N LEU A 256 -37.61 15.45 8.31
CA LEU A 256 -39.01 15.67 8.02
C LEU A 256 -39.30 15.04 6.68
#